data_e379f26a4e3512f30bc800b2a3384c6e
#
_entry.id   e379f26a4e3512f30bc800b2a3384c6e
#
_cell.length_a   1.000
_cell.length_b   1.000
_cell.length_c   1.000
_cell.angle_alpha   90.00
_cell.angle_beta   90.00
_cell.angle_gamma   90.00
#
_symmetry.space_group_name_H-M   'P 1'
#
loop_
_entity.id
_entity.type
_entity.pdbx_description
1 polymer ?
#
loop_
_entity_poly.entity_id
_entity_poly.type
_entity_poly.pdbx_seq_one_letter_code
_entity_poly.pdbx_strand_id
1 'polypeptide(L)'
;MVTAVRHLGPNWYASVMGTAALALGGGALGVNGSRELFVSVWALSLLQLVVLLAARSLHWVHHRDQARAHLLDPAVAPFYGCLAMALLAVGGGALALGRDWIGEPAAVTLGSVLFVAGTAVGLAAAVAVPYLMAVRHRVDPGQASPVWLLPLVAPMVSAALGPQLVPHLPPGQLRETLLYGCFALFGLSLLSTLLMLALVFGRLVAGGPLPLALTPTAFLVLGPLGQSTTAVGAFADLAPGVVPAPYAAGFGVLAVLYGVPVMGFALLWLALSAVHVARAWRQGMRFTMTWWAFTFPVGTCVTGAAALGRHTGLLPGQGEPGTDGRGHPAG
;
A
#
# COMPACT_ATOMS: atom_id res chain seq x y z
N MET A 1 -19.20 -22.95 -14.46
CA MET A 1 -18.11 -22.40 -13.63
C MET A 1 -16.93 -21.92 -14.46
N VAL A 2 -16.44 -22.69 -15.45
CA VAL A 2 -15.27 -22.31 -16.28
C VAL A 2 -15.52 -21.05 -17.12
N THR A 3 -16.74 -20.87 -17.68
CA THR A 3 -17.10 -19.65 -18.44
C THR A 3 -17.16 -18.37 -17.60
N ALA A 4 -17.50 -18.48 -16.31
CA ALA A 4 -17.60 -17.32 -15.41
C ALA A 4 -16.24 -16.66 -15.14
N VAL A 5 -15.13 -17.42 -15.15
CA VAL A 5 -13.79 -16.89 -14.89
C VAL A 5 -13.08 -16.39 -16.15
N ARG A 6 -13.66 -16.54 -17.35
CA ARG A 6 -13.01 -16.17 -18.61
C ARG A 6 -12.61 -14.69 -18.70
N HIS A 7 -13.41 -13.80 -18.14
CA HIS A 7 -13.19 -12.35 -18.18
C HIS A 7 -12.66 -11.77 -16.86
N LEU A 8 -12.20 -12.63 -15.95
CA LEU A 8 -11.67 -12.21 -14.67
C LEU A 8 -10.29 -11.52 -14.86
N GLY A 9 -10.25 -10.20 -14.80
CA GLY A 9 -9.03 -9.41 -14.93
C GLY A 9 -8.23 -9.29 -13.61
N PRO A 10 -6.96 -8.86 -13.68
CA PRO A 10 -6.13 -8.61 -12.48
C PRO A 10 -6.64 -7.44 -11.62
N ASN A 11 -7.49 -6.57 -12.15
CA ASN A 11 -8.13 -5.46 -11.44
C ASN A 11 -9.02 -5.89 -10.28
N TRP A 12 -9.51 -7.14 -10.26
CA TRP A 12 -10.29 -7.66 -9.13
C TRP A 12 -9.50 -7.73 -7.82
N TYR A 13 -8.16 -7.86 -7.87
CA TYR A 13 -7.34 -7.78 -6.65
C TYR A 13 -7.38 -6.40 -5.98
N ALA A 14 -7.89 -5.37 -6.67
CA ALA A 14 -8.12 -4.07 -6.05
C ALA A 14 -9.13 -4.14 -4.89
N SER A 15 -10.13 -5.04 -4.97
CA SER A 15 -11.07 -5.25 -3.87
C SER A 15 -10.39 -5.84 -2.63
N VAL A 16 -9.49 -6.81 -2.83
CA VAL A 16 -8.74 -7.43 -1.71
C VAL A 16 -7.83 -6.41 -1.04
N MET A 17 -7.00 -5.71 -1.84
CA MET A 17 -6.08 -4.72 -1.27
C MET A 17 -6.82 -3.57 -0.58
N GLY A 18 -7.98 -3.17 -1.14
CA GLY A 18 -8.81 -2.11 -0.56
C GLY A 18 -9.44 -2.52 0.77
N THR A 19 -9.97 -3.74 0.85
CA THR A 19 -10.53 -4.31 2.09
C THR A 19 -9.45 -4.48 3.17
N ALA A 20 -8.26 -4.99 2.79
CA ALA A 20 -7.13 -5.15 3.71
C ALA A 20 -6.61 -3.78 4.20
N ALA A 21 -6.55 -2.77 3.33
CA ALA A 21 -6.12 -1.42 3.70
C ALA A 21 -7.11 -0.74 4.67
N LEU A 22 -8.42 -0.99 4.51
CA LEU A 22 -9.43 -0.52 5.47
C LEU A 22 -9.20 -1.13 6.85
N ALA A 23 -8.91 -2.44 6.91
CA ALA A 23 -8.58 -3.12 8.15
C ALA A 23 -7.32 -2.54 8.81
N LEU A 24 -6.23 -2.40 8.05
CA LEU A 24 -4.95 -1.86 8.53
C LEU A 24 -5.08 -0.41 8.99
N GLY A 25 -5.72 0.45 8.18
CA GLY A 25 -5.93 1.86 8.51
C GLY A 25 -6.78 2.04 9.76
N GLY A 26 -7.89 1.30 9.83
CA GLY A 26 -8.77 1.35 11.01
C GLY A 26 -8.10 0.79 12.27
N GLY A 27 -7.34 -0.30 12.15
CA GLY A 27 -6.55 -0.85 13.25
C GLY A 27 -5.46 0.11 13.74
N ALA A 28 -4.86 0.90 12.85
CA ALA A 28 -3.84 1.89 13.18
C ALA A 28 -4.39 3.10 13.97
N LEU A 29 -5.69 3.40 13.86
CA LEU A 29 -6.33 4.49 14.60
C LEU A 29 -6.55 4.17 16.08
N GLY A 30 -6.50 2.91 16.48
CA GLY A 30 -6.61 2.48 17.88
C GLY A 30 -7.94 2.86 18.56
N VAL A 31 -9.03 2.99 17.79
CA VAL A 31 -10.35 3.34 18.36
C VAL A 31 -10.84 2.21 19.27
N ASN A 32 -11.13 2.56 20.52
CA ASN A 32 -11.59 1.60 21.52
C ASN A 32 -12.83 0.83 21.04
N GLY A 33 -12.83 -0.50 21.20
CA GLY A 33 -13.94 -1.39 20.83
C GLY A 33 -14.08 -1.70 19.33
N SER A 34 -13.22 -1.14 18.46
CA SER A 34 -13.31 -1.40 17.01
C SER A 34 -12.36 -2.50 16.50
N ARG A 35 -11.49 -3.04 17.38
CA ARG A 35 -10.46 -4.00 16.97
C ARG A 35 -11.05 -5.27 16.36
N GLU A 36 -12.10 -5.83 16.96
CA GLU A 36 -12.79 -7.03 16.45
C GLU A 36 -13.41 -6.80 15.07
N LEU A 37 -13.95 -5.60 14.82
CA LEU A 37 -14.45 -5.22 13.51
C LEU A 37 -13.32 -5.27 12.47
N PHE A 38 -12.15 -4.69 12.77
CA PHE A 38 -11.04 -4.66 11.81
C PHE A 38 -10.39 -6.03 11.63
N VAL A 39 -10.36 -6.88 12.64
CA VAL A 39 -10.01 -8.31 12.51
C VAL A 39 -10.97 -9.01 11.56
N SER A 40 -12.29 -8.77 11.68
CA SER A 40 -13.29 -9.36 10.77
C SER A 40 -13.13 -8.85 9.32
N VAL A 41 -12.84 -7.56 9.13
CA VAL A 41 -12.57 -6.99 7.81
C VAL A 41 -11.29 -7.57 7.21
N TRP A 42 -10.24 -7.80 8.02
CA TRP A 42 -9.04 -8.49 7.56
C TRP A 42 -9.34 -9.94 7.16
N ALA A 43 -10.10 -10.68 7.95
CA ALA A 43 -10.50 -12.05 7.63
C ALA A 43 -11.30 -12.12 6.32
N LEU A 44 -12.17 -11.15 6.06
CA LEU A 44 -12.86 -11.01 4.77
C LEU A 44 -11.87 -10.79 3.62
N SER A 45 -10.84 -9.95 3.82
CA SER A 45 -9.81 -9.73 2.79
C SER A 45 -8.99 -11.00 2.50
N LEU A 46 -8.67 -11.79 3.51
CA LEU A 46 -8.01 -13.09 3.36
C LEU A 46 -8.88 -14.08 2.57
N LEU A 47 -10.17 -14.17 2.89
CA LEU A 47 -11.11 -14.99 2.15
C LEU A 47 -11.20 -14.56 0.68
N GLN A 48 -11.33 -13.26 0.42
CA GLN A 48 -11.35 -12.70 -0.93
C GLN A 48 -10.05 -13.05 -1.69
N LEU A 49 -8.88 -12.94 -1.02
CA LEU A 49 -7.59 -13.30 -1.62
C LEU A 49 -7.58 -14.76 -2.05
N VAL A 50 -7.97 -15.69 -1.17
CA VAL A 50 -7.98 -17.13 -1.46
C VAL A 50 -8.91 -17.44 -2.65
N VAL A 51 -10.13 -16.89 -2.64
CA VAL A 51 -11.10 -17.07 -3.72
C VAL A 51 -10.57 -16.54 -5.05
N LEU A 52 -9.98 -15.34 -5.05
CA LEU A 52 -9.45 -14.75 -6.28
C LEU A 52 -8.18 -15.46 -6.78
N LEU A 53 -7.31 -15.92 -5.89
CA LEU A 53 -6.15 -16.73 -6.29
C LEU A 53 -6.60 -18.04 -6.96
N ALA A 54 -7.57 -18.75 -6.38
CA ALA A 54 -8.13 -19.96 -6.97
C ALA A 54 -8.80 -19.67 -8.33
N ALA A 55 -9.65 -18.64 -8.39
CA ALA A 55 -10.34 -18.26 -9.63
C ALA A 55 -9.36 -17.83 -10.75
N ARG A 56 -8.30 -17.08 -10.41
CA ARG A 56 -7.26 -16.66 -11.37
C ARG A 56 -6.36 -17.83 -11.79
N SER A 57 -6.07 -18.76 -10.89
CA SER A 57 -5.35 -20.00 -11.27
C SER A 57 -6.16 -20.80 -12.29
N LEU A 58 -7.47 -20.98 -12.07
CA LEU A 58 -8.37 -21.61 -13.04
C LEU A 58 -8.43 -20.83 -14.37
N HIS A 59 -8.45 -19.50 -14.31
CA HIS A 59 -8.39 -18.65 -15.50
C HIS A 59 -7.10 -18.89 -16.31
N TRP A 60 -5.93 -18.93 -15.66
CA TRP A 60 -4.66 -19.19 -16.34
C TRP A 60 -4.56 -20.61 -16.90
N VAL A 61 -5.17 -21.60 -16.24
CA VAL A 61 -5.17 -23.00 -16.73
C VAL A 61 -6.07 -23.17 -17.93
N HIS A 62 -7.28 -22.59 -17.91
CA HIS A 62 -8.32 -22.87 -18.91
C HIS A 62 -8.45 -21.78 -20.00
N HIS A 63 -7.97 -20.56 -19.75
CA HIS A 63 -8.13 -19.39 -20.65
C HIS A 63 -6.81 -18.65 -20.85
N ARG A 64 -5.76 -19.38 -21.24
CA ARG A 64 -4.39 -18.82 -21.44
C ARG A 64 -4.34 -17.72 -22.50
N ASP A 65 -5.18 -17.83 -23.53
CA ASP A 65 -5.37 -16.81 -24.57
C ASP A 65 -5.76 -15.47 -23.97
N GLN A 66 -6.81 -15.46 -23.15
CA GLN A 66 -7.32 -14.27 -22.49
C GLN A 66 -6.35 -13.76 -21.40
N ALA A 67 -5.70 -14.65 -20.67
CA ALA A 67 -4.72 -14.26 -19.65
C ALA A 67 -3.50 -13.53 -20.26
N ARG A 68 -3.02 -13.99 -21.44
CA ARG A 68 -1.99 -13.32 -22.22
C ARG A 68 -2.48 -12.00 -22.82
N ALA A 69 -3.73 -11.95 -23.30
CA ALA A 69 -4.33 -10.71 -23.80
C ALA A 69 -4.36 -9.62 -22.70
N HIS A 70 -4.69 -9.98 -21.46
CA HIS A 70 -4.65 -9.04 -20.33
C HIS A 70 -3.24 -8.46 -20.06
N LEU A 71 -2.17 -9.23 -20.29
CA LEU A 71 -0.80 -8.75 -20.14
C LEU A 71 -0.38 -7.79 -21.27
N LEU A 72 -0.93 -8.00 -22.45
CA LEU A 72 -0.63 -7.20 -23.64
C LEU A 72 -1.55 -5.97 -23.80
N ASP A 73 -2.57 -5.85 -22.98
CA ASP A 73 -3.47 -4.70 -22.96
C ASP A 73 -2.92 -3.60 -22.04
N PRO A 74 -2.54 -2.43 -22.56
CA PRO A 74 -1.98 -1.32 -21.78
C PRO A 74 -2.96 -0.77 -20.72
N ALA A 75 -4.27 -0.96 -20.88
CA ALA A 75 -5.26 -0.55 -19.91
C ALA A 75 -5.40 -1.54 -18.74
N VAL A 76 -5.02 -2.81 -18.95
CA VAL A 76 -5.19 -3.89 -17.98
C VAL A 76 -3.88 -4.30 -17.29
N ALA A 77 -2.76 -4.30 -18.04
CA ALA A 77 -1.46 -4.75 -17.54
C ALA A 77 -1.00 -4.06 -16.23
N PRO A 78 -1.21 -2.76 -16.01
CA PRO A 78 -0.81 -2.12 -14.76
C PRO A 78 -1.49 -2.71 -13.51
N PHE A 79 -2.68 -3.29 -13.64
CA PHE A 79 -3.39 -3.91 -12.52
C PHE A 79 -2.74 -5.20 -11.99
N TYR A 80 -1.72 -5.75 -12.67
CA TYR A 80 -0.90 -6.82 -12.07
C TYR A 80 -0.18 -6.37 -10.79
N GLY A 81 0.06 -5.07 -10.60
CA GLY A 81 0.52 -4.52 -9.32
C GLY A 81 -0.48 -4.74 -8.17
N CYS A 82 -1.79 -4.80 -8.45
CA CYS A 82 -2.81 -5.04 -7.42
C CYS A 82 -2.68 -6.43 -6.78
N LEU A 83 -2.26 -7.46 -7.53
CA LEU A 83 -2.01 -8.80 -6.98
C LEU A 83 -0.91 -8.74 -5.90
N ALA A 84 0.20 -8.10 -6.22
CA ALA A 84 1.30 -7.97 -5.26
C ALA A 84 0.86 -7.22 -3.99
N MET A 85 0.18 -6.08 -4.16
CA MET A 85 -0.32 -5.27 -3.05
C MET A 85 -1.38 -6.00 -2.23
N ALA A 86 -2.23 -6.83 -2.86
CA ALA A 86 -3.21 -7.66 -2.15
C ALA A 86 -2.52 -8.71 -1.25
N LEU A 87 -1.51 -9.42 -1.77
CA LEU A 87 -0.70 -10.37 -0.99
C LEU A 87 -0.05 -9.67 0.20
N LEU A 88 0.62 -8.56 -0.04
CA LEU A 88 1.34 -7.80 0.99
C LEU A 88 0.40 -7.23 2.05
N ALA A 89 -0.73 -6.62 1.66
CA ALA A 89 -1.67 -6.02 2.60
C ALA A 89 -2.37 -7.06 3.48
N VAL A 90 -2.75 -8.22 2.91
CA VAL A 90 -3.31 -9.33 3.70
C VAL A 90 -2.26 -9.92 4.63
N GLY A 91 -0.99 -10.06 4.16
CA GLY A 91 0.13 -10.53 4.98
C GLY A 91 0.47 -9.58 6.13
N GLY A 92 0.55 -8.27 5.88
CA GLY A 92 0.75 -7.27 6.93
C GLY A 92 -0.43 -7.22 7.91
N GLY A 93 -1.65 -7.39 7.40
CA GLY A 93 -2.84 -7.52 8.24
C GLY A 93 -2.83 -8.78 9.12
N ALA A 94 -2.23 -9.90 8.66
CA ALA A 94 -2.04 -11.09 9.48
C ALA A 94 -1.19 -10.79 10.71
N LEU A 95 -0.10 -10.04 10.53
CA LEU A 95 0.80 -9.65 11.62
C LEU A 95 0.17 -8.62 12.57
N ALA A 96 -0.54 -7.63 12.02
CA ALA A 96 -1.10 -6.53 12.80
C ALA A 96 -2.40 -6.89 13.54
N LEU A 97 -3.27 -7.67 12.92
CA LEU A 97 -4.64 -7.95 13.38
C LEU A 97 -4.91 -9.45 13.49
N GLY A 98 -4.46 -10.23 12.51
CA GLY A 98 -4.78 -11.65 12.40
C GLY A 98 -4.26 -12.49 13.55
N ARG A 99 -3.15 -12.09 14.19
CA ARG A 99 -2.57 -12.78 15.35
C ARG A 99 -3.56 -12.95 16.50
N ASP A 100 -4.55 -12.06 16.65
CA ASP A 100 -5.56 -12.13 17.70
C ASP A 100 -6.53 -13.30 17.46
N TRP A 101 -6.66 -13.75 16.21
CA TRP A 101 -7.62 -14.78 15.83
C TRP A 101 -6.95 -16.12 15.47
N ILE A 102 -5.86 -16.10 14.68
CA ILE A 102 -5.17 -17.33 14.23
C ILE A 102 -3.94 -17.68 15.08
N GLY A 103 -3.60 -16.85 16.06
CA GLY A 103 -2.40 -16.98 16.89
C GLY A 103 -1.13 -16.46 16.20
N GLU A 104 -0.12 -16.10 17.02
CA GLU A 104 1.10 -15.47 16.55
C GLU A 104 1.91 -16.36 15.58
N PRO A 105 2.16 -17.68 15.84
CA PRO A 105 2.96 -18.50 14.93
C PRO A 105 2.34 -18.62 13.52
N ALA A 106 1.00 -18.77 13.44
CA ALA A 106 0.30 -18.85 12.16
C ALA A 106 0.30 -17.50 11.44
N ALA A 107 0.13 -16.39 12.18
CA ALA A 107 0.17 -15.03 11.63
C ALA A 107 1.56 -14.69 11.04
N VAL A 108 2.64 -15.04 11.76
CA VAL A 108 4.02 -14.84 11.30
C VAL A 108 4.32 -15.68 10.06
N THR A 109 3.91 -16.96 10.05
CA THR A 109 4.09 -17.83 8.89
C THR A 109 3.33 -17.30 7.68
N LEU A 110 2.05 -16.98 7.82
CA LEU A 110 1.22 -16.44 6.76
C LEU A 110 1.77 -15.09 6.26
N GLY A 111 2.12 -14.19 7.18
CA GLY A 111 2.70 -12.89 6.86
C GLY A 111 4.00 -13.02 6.08
N SER A 112 4.90 -13.91 6.51
CA SER A 112 6.19 -14.15 5.84
C SER A 112 6.01 -14.72 4.42
N VAL A 113 5.15 -15.72 4.25
CA VAL A 113 4.87 -16.33 2.94
C VAL A 113 4.28 -15.30 1.99
N LEU A 114 3.28 -14.54 2.45
CA LEU A 114 2.63 -13.51 1.63
C LEU A 114 3.56 -12.32 1.34
N PHE A 115 4.45 -11.97 2.28
CA PHE A 115 5.47 -10.96 2.06
C PHE A 115 6.45 -11.35 0.95
N VAL A 116 7.01 -12.56 1.03
CA VAL A 116 7.96 -13.06 0.02
C VAL A 116 7.29 -13.17 -1.35
N ALA A 117 6.11 -13.79 -1.41
CA ALA A 117 5.36 -13.93 -2.65
C ALA A 117 4.94 -12.57 -3.23
N GLY A 118 4.42 -11.68 -2.40
CA GLY A 118 3.97 -10.34 -2.80
C GLY A 118 5.13 -9.47 -3.27
N THR A 119 6.28 -9.51 -2.59
CA THR A 119 7.49 -8.78 -3.00
C THR A 119 8.03 -9.30 -4.33
N ALA A 120 8.11 -10.62 -4.51
CA ALA A 120 8.56 -11.21 -5.77
C ALA A 120 7.64 -10.83 -6.95
N VAL A 121 6.33 -10.95 -6.77
CA VAL A 121 5.33 -10.53 -7.78
C VAL A 121 5.39 -9.02 -8.02
N GLY A 122 5.57 -8.22 -6.97
CA GLY A 122 5.67 -6.76 -7.07
C GLY A 122 6.88 -6.30 -7.86
N LEU A 123 8.05 -6.87 -7.60
CA LEU A 123 9.26 -6.61 -8.37
C LEU A 123 9.13 -7.06 -9.83
N ALA A 124 8.54 -8.25 -10.05
CA ALA A 124 8.28 -8.73 -11.41
C ALA A 124 7.34 -7.79 -12.16
N ALA A 125 6.26 -7.30 -11.54
CA ALA A 125 5.33 -6.35 -12.13
C ALA A 125 5.99 -4.99 -12.38
N ALA A 126 6.81 -4.49 -11.43
CA ALA A 126 7.53 -3.21 -11.55
C ALA A 126 8.53 -3.19 -12.72
N VAL A 127 9.05 -4.34 -13.12
CA VAL A 127 9.93 -4.48 -14.30
C VAL A 127 9.13 -4.80 -15.56
N ALA A 128 8.27 -5.82 -15.50
CA ALA A 128 7.59 -6.35 -16.69
C ALA A 128 6.60 -5.36 -17.29
N VAL A 129 5.82 -4.65 -16.48
CA VAL A 129 4.80 -3.73 -17.01
C VAL A 129 5.41 -2.53 -17.71
N PRO A 130 6.36 -1.77 -17.12
CA PRO A 130 7.06 -0.70 -17.85
C PRO A 130 7.81 -1.20 -19.08
N TYR A 131 8.42 -2.38 -19.01
CA TYR A 131 9.07 -2.98 -20.19
C TYR A 131 8.06 -3.23 -21.33
N LEU A 132 6.90 -3.81 -21.02
CA LEU A 132 5.84 -4.03 -22.01
C LEU A 132 5.29 -2.70 -22.55
N MET A 133 5.15 -1.68 -21.71
CA MET A 133 4.74 -0.34 -22.13
C MET A 133 5.74 0.26 -23.12
N ALA A 134 7.03 0.08 -22.91
CA ALA A 134 8.08 0.60 -23.79
C ALA A 134 8.18 -0.18 -25.11
N VAL A 135 8.03 -1.51 -25.09
CA VAL A 135 8.35 -2.37 -26.25
C VAL A 135 7.12 -2.81 -27.03
N ARG A 136 5.98 -3.01 -26.37
CA ARG A 136 4.78 -3.64 -26.97
C ARG A 136 3.56 -2.75 -27.01
N HIS A 137 3.29 -1.99 -25.96
CA HIS A 137 2.03 -1.26 -25.80
C HIS A 137 1.94 0.02 -26.66
N ARG A 138 3.07 0.61 -27.06
CA ARG A 138 3.14 1.86 -27.85
C ARG A 138 2.23 2.95 -27.28
N VAL A 139 2.34 3.18 -25.98
CA VAL A 139 1.52 4.16 -25.26
C VAL A 139 1.95 5.59 -25.63
N ASP A 140 0.96 6.46 -25.80
CA ASP A 140 1.17 7.89 -25.97
C ASP A 140 1.25 8.58 -24.58
N PRO A 141 2.16 9.56 -24.36
CA PRO A 141 2.21 10.35 -23.14
C PRO A 141 0.86 11.00 -22.77
N GLY A 142 0.03 11.34 -23.76
CA GLY A 142 -1.33 11.83 -23.57
C GLY A 142 -2.30 10.81 -22.96
N GLN A 143 -1.94 9.54 -22.91
CA GLN A 143 -2.70 8.45 -22.29
C GLN A 143 -2.25 8.17 -20.86
N ALA A 144 -1.25 8.91 -20.32
CA ALA A 144 -0.75 8.68 -18.97
C ALA A 144 -1.91 8.70 -17.96
N SER A 145 -1.94 7.69 -17.12
CA SER A 145 -3.02 7.47 -16.15
C SER A 145 -2.43 7.14 -14.78
N PRO A 146 -3.09 7.55 -13.68
CA PRO A 146 -2.68 7.16 -12.33
C PRO A 146 -2.60 5.64 -12.14
N VAL A 147 -3.29 4.84 -12.96
CA VAL A 147 -3.21 3.37 -12.95
C VAL A 147 -1.78 2.87 -13.24
N TRP A 148 -0.97 3.63 -13.98
CA TRP A 148 0.42 3.28 -14.27
C TRP A 148 1.33 3.27 -13.03
N LEU A 149 0.88 3.87 -11.92
CA LEU A 149 1.57 3.81 -10.63
C LEU A 149 1.47 2.42 -9.98
N LEU A 150 0.41 1.64 -10.23
CA LEU A 150 0.13 0.39 -9.51
C LEU A 150 1.30 -0.60 -9.48
N PRO A 151 1.97 -0.94 -10.60
CA PRO A 151 3.10 -1.85 -10.56
C PRO A 151 4.34 -1.25 -9.86
N LEU A 152 4.51 0.07 -9.89
CA LEU A 152 5.66 0.76 -9.29
C LEU A 152 5.51 0.95 -7.79
N VAL A 153 4.27 0.97 -7.28
CA VAL A 153 3.95 1.14 -5.86
C VAL A 153 4.01 -0.18 -5.09
N ALA A 154 3.89 -1.32 -5.76
CA ALA A 154 3.94 -2.62 -5.08
C ALA A 154 5.22 -2.83 -4.22
N PRO A 155 6.45 -2.47 -4.66
CA PRO A 155 7.63 -2.53 -3.81
C PRO A 155 7.58 -1.56 -2.62
N MET A 156 6.86 -0.43 -2.71
CA MET A 156 6.65 0.48 -1.57
C MET A 156 5.81 -0.18 -0.47
N VAL A 157 4.81 -0.99 -0.86
CA VAL A 157 4.01 -1.75 0.11
C VAL A 157 4.88 -2.78 0.83
N SER A 158 5.81 -3.43 0.12
CA SER A 158 6.82 -4.30 0.74
C SER A 158 7.69 -3.53 1.73
N ALA A 159 8.14 -2.33 1.37
CA ALA A 159 8.95 -1.48 2.22
C ALA A 159 8.23 -1.06 3.51
N ALA A 160 6.92 -0.78 3.41
CA ALA A 160 6.12 -0.36 4.56
C ALA A 160 5.75 -1.51 5.51
N LEU A 161 5.50 -2.70 4.98
CA LEU A 161 4.98 -3.83 5.75
C LEU A 161 6.05 -4.86 6.13
N GLY A 162 7.13 -4.99 5.33
CA GLY A 162 8.22 -5.92 5.59
C GLY A 162 8.92 -5.74 6.94
N PRO A 163 9.17 -4.51 7.41
CA PRO A 163 9.78 -4.29 8.72
C PRO A 163 9.03 -4.97 9.88
N GLN A 164 7.71 -5.16 9.78
CA GLN A 164 6.92 -5.87 10.81
C GLN A 164 7.42 -7.31 11.06
N LEU A 165 8.15 -7.91 10.11
CA LEU A 165 8.74 -9.24 10.26
C LEU A 165 10.07 -9.22 11.04
N VAL A 166 10.73 -8.07 11.17
CA VAL A 166 12.04 -7.96 11.83
C VAL A 166 12.05 -8.54 13.26
N PRO A 167 11.07 -8.27 14.14
CA PRO A 167 11.06 -8.83 15.50
C PRO A 167 10.98 -10.36 15.54
N HIS A 168 10.41 -10.98 14.50
CA HIS A 168 10.18 -12.42 14.39
C HIS A 168 11.37 -13.20 13.78
N LEU A 169 12.40 -12.48 13.31
CA LEU A 169 13.62 -13.09 12.78
C LEU A 169 14.67 -13.27 13.88
N PRO A 170 15.62 -14.24 13.73
CA PRO A 170 16.78 -14.33 14.60
C PRO A 170 17.57 -13.01 14.65
N PRO A 171 18.09 -12.60 15.81
CA PRO A 171 18.96 -11.42 15.91
C PRO A 171 20.19 -11.53 15.00
N GLY A 172 20.65 -10.40 14.48
CA GLY A 172 21.86 -10.29 13.66
C GLY A 172 21.58 -9.96 12.20
N GLN A 173 22.45 -10.43 11.32
CA GLN A 173 22.53 -10.04 9.91
C GLN A 173 21.21 -10.17 9.13
N LEU A 174 20.36 -11.15 9.48
CA LEU A 174 19.09 -11.36 8.76
C LEU A 174 18.10 -10.21 8.99
N ARG A 175 18.00 -9.70 10.24
CA ARG A 175 17.18 -8.53 10.57
C ARG A 175 17.67 -7.27 9.83
N GLU A 176 18.98 -7.07 9.86
CA GLU A 176 19.62 -5.93 9.19
C GLU A 176 19.42 -5.99 7.68
N THR A 177 19.61 -7.17 7.06
CA THR A 177 19.40 -7.39 5.63
C THR A 177 17.94 -7.12 5.23
N LEU A 178 16.97 -7.58 6.02
CA LEU A 178 15.56 -7.31 5.75
C LEU A 178 15.26 -5.81 5.81
N LEU A 179 15.76 -5.11 6.84
CA LEU A 179 15.51 -3.68 7.01
C LEU A 179 16.11 -2.87 5.86
N TYR A 180 17.38 -3.11 5.49
CA TYR A 180 18.01 -2.44 4.36
C TYR A 180 17.40 -2.85 3.01
N GLY A 181 16.97 -4.10 2.87
CA GLY A 181 16.23 -4.56 1.70
C GLY A 181 14.91 -3.81 1.54
N CYS A 182 14.14 -3.62 2.61
CA CYS A 182 12.93 -2.81 2.61
C CYS A 182 13.24 -1.33 2.30
N PHE A 183 14.34 -0.79 2.81
CA PHE A 183 14.77 0.58 2.48
C PHE A 183 15.18 0.73 1.01
N ALA A 184 15.82 -0.27 0.42
CA ALA A 184 16.11 -0.28 -1.01
C ALA A 184 14.81 -0.33 -1.85
N LEU A 185 13.81 -1.13 -1.45
CA LEU A 185 12.49 -1.16 -2.09
C LEU A 185 11.75 0.17 -1.98
N PHE A 186 11.87 0.85 -0.83
CA PHE A 186 11.38 2.22 -0.66
C PHE A 186 11.99 3.16 -1.68
N GLY A 187 13.33 3.19 -1.81
CA GLY A 187 14.03 4.04 -2.76
C GLY A 187 13.65 3.76 -4.22
N LEU A 188 13.61 2.46 -4.60
CA LEU A 188 13.20 2.02 -5.93
C LEU A 188 11.80 2.55 -6.28
N SER A 189 10.84 2.33 -5.38
CA SER A 189 9.46 2.71 -5.63
C SER A 189 9.26 4.22 -5.57
N LEU A 190 9.92 4.92 -4.66
CA LEU A 190 9.85 6.38 -4.55
C LEU A 190 10.33 7.05 -5.84
N LEU A 191 11.51 6.70 -6.32
CA LEU A 191 12.08 7.29 -7.53
C LEU A 191 11.22 7.00 -8.76
N SER A 192 10.75 5.75 -8.90
CA SER A 192 9.86 5.37 -10.00
C SER A 192 8.52 6.10 -9.94
N THR A 193 7.96 6.27 -8.74
CA THR A 193 6.72 7.02 -8.52
C THR A 193 6.87 8.50 -8.89
N LEU A 194 7.97 9.15 -8.50
CA LEU A 194 8.21 10.56 -8.85
C LEU A 194 8.28 10.77 -10.36
N LEU A 195 8.96 9.87 -11.08
CA LEU A 195 9.03 9.92 -12.55
C LEU A 195 7.64 9.76 -13.17
N MET A 196 6.86 8.80 -12.71
CA MET A 196 5.52 8.53 -13.23
C MET A 196 4.52 9.63 -12.85
N LEU A 197 4.63 10.18 -11.65
CA LEU A 197 3.79 11.26 -11.17
C LEU A 197 3.92 12.52 -12.02
N ALA A 198 5.15 12.86 -12.44
CA ALA A 198 5.38 13.97 -13.33
C ALA A 198 4.64 13.81 -14.68
N LEU A 199 4.64 12.59 -15.24
CA LEU A 199 3.91 12.27 -16.48
C LEU A 199 2.39 12.37 -16.27
N VAL A 200 1.89 11.82 -15.16
CA VAL A 200 0.45 11.86 -14.82
C VAL A 200 -0.03 13.30 -14.61
N PHE A 201 0.74 14.10 -13.86
CA PHE A 201 0.41 15.50 -13.62
C PHE A 201 0.47 16.33 -14.91
N GLY A 202 1.53 16.16 -15.70
CA GLY A 202 1.66 16.82 -16.99
C GLY A 202 0.50 16.49 -17.93
N ARG A 203 0.08 15.23 -17.97
CA ARG A 203 -1.11 14.81 -18.75
C ARG A 203 -2.39 15.45 -18.24
N LEU A 204 -2.60 15.56 -16.92
CA LEU A 204 -3.79 16.20 -16.36
C LEU A 204 -3.86 17.68 -16.72
N VAL A 205 -2.71 18.38 -16.70
CA VAL A 205 -2.62 19.81 -17.04
C VAL A 205 -2.79 20.04 -18.53
N ALA A 206 -2.12 19.27 -19.37
CA ALA A 206 -2.13 19.47 -20.82
C ALA A 206 -3.34 18.84 -21.53
N GLY A 207 -3.79 17.66 -21.07
CA GLY A 207 -4.85 16.86 -21.70
C GLY A 207 -6.22 16.98 -21.00
N GLY A 208 -6.32 17.76 -19.94
CA GLY A 208 -7.58 17.95 -19.19
C GLY A 208 -7.96 16.75 -18.32
N PRO A 209 -9.20 16.72 -17.82
CA PRO A 209 -9.65 15.73 -16.84
C PRO A 209 -9.67 14.31 -17.39
N LEU A 210 -9.58 13.34 -16.47
CA LEU A 210 -9.74 11.93 -16.79
C LEU A 210 -11.17 11.61 -17.29
N PRO A 211 -11.34 10.58 -18.12
CA PRO A 211 -12.66 10.03 -18.43
C PRO A 211 -13.43 9.70 -17.14
N LEU A 212 -14.76 9.87 -17.15
CA LEU A 212 -15.59 9.72 -15.94
C LEU A 212 -15.35 8.39 -15.21
N ALA A 213 -15.25 7.27 -15.94
CA ALA A 213 -15.02 5.94 -15.37
C ALA A 213 -13.62 5.79 -14.74
N LEU A 214 -12.63 6.60 -15.14
CA LEU A 214 -11.26 6.58 -14.63
C LEU A 214 -10.98 7.67 -13.59
N THR A 215 -11.91 8.63 -13.40
CA THR A 215 -11.70 9.73 -12.44
C THR A 215 -11.36 9.25 -11.01
N PRO A 216 -11.97 8.18 -10.48
CA PRO A 216 -11.59 7.65 -9.16
C PRO A 216 -10.11 7.29 -9.06
N THR A 217 -9.45 6.92 -10.16
CA THR A 217 -8.04 6.55 -10.16
C THR A 217 -7.09 7.70 -9.80
N ALA A 218 -7.57 8.97 -9.83
CA ALA A 218 -6.79 10.10 -9.32
C ALA A 218 -6.34 9.90 -7.87
N PHE A 219 -7.13 9.17 -7.06
CA PHE A 219 -6.77 8.83 -5.69
C PHE A 219 -5.59 7.86 -5.58
N LEU A 220 -5.23 7.12 -6.65
CA LEU A 220 -4.11 6.18 -6.61
C LEU A 220 -2.77 6.85 -6.29
N VAL A 221 -2.62 8.14 -6.58
CA VAL A 221 -1.41 8.90 -6.22
C VAL A 221 -1.20 9.00 -4.70
N LEU A 222 -2.28 8.97 -3.92
CA LEU A 222 -2.20 8.95 -2.46
C LEU A 222 -1.55 7.65 -1.92
N GLY A 223 -1.66 6.55 -2.69
CA GLY A 223 -1.10 5.25 -2.30
C GLY A 223 0.40 5.31 -1.99
N PRO A 224 1.26 5.69 -2.93
CA PRO A 224 2.69 5.82 -2.67
C PRO A 224 3.04 6.88 -1.63
N LEU A 225 2.27 7.97 -1.52
CA LEU A 225 2.51 9.03 -0.52
C LEU A 225 2.26 8.51 0.90
N GLY A 226 1.11 7.87 1.13
CA GLY A 226 0.78 7.26 2.42
C GLY A 226 1.71 6.10 2.77
N GLN A 227 1.97 5.19 1.82
CA GLN A 227 2.84 4.04 2.04
C GLN A 227 4.29 4.43 2.31
N SER A 228 4.82 5.43 1.61
CA SER A 228 6.18 5.90 1.87
C SER A 228 6.33 6.52 3.25
N THR A 229 5.32 7.27 3.72
CA THR A 229 5.28 7.80 5.08
C THR A 229 5.17 6.68 6.11
N THR A 230 4.34 5.65 5.86
CA THR A 230 4.27 4.45 6.70
C THR A 230 5.63 3.73 6.75
N ALA A 231 6.32 3.60 5.61
CA ALA A 231 7.61 2.91 5.53
C ALA A 231 8.70 3.61 6.35
N VAL A 232 8.85 4.94 6.22
CA VAL A 232 9.87 5.68 7.00
C VAL A 232 9.56 5.64 8.50
N GLY A 233 8.29 5.65 8.91
CA GLY A 233 7.89 5.43 10.29
C GLY A 233 8.26 4.03 10.79
N ALA A 234 8.00 2.99 10.00
CA ALA A 234 8.35 1.61 10.34
C ALA A 234 9.88 1.42 10.44
N PHE A 235 10.67 2.08 9.59
CA PHE A 235 12.13 2.06 9.71
C PHE A 235 12.58 2.74 11.01
N ALA A 236 12.00 3.89 11.37
CA ALA A 236 12.32 4.60 12.60
C ALA A 236 11.96 3.78 13.85
N ASP A 237 10.81 3.08 13.84
CA ASP A 237 10.37 2.23 14.94
C ASP A 237 11.29 1.01 15.15
N LEU A 238 11.83 0.43 14.07
CA LEU A 238 12.49 -0.88 14.12
C LEU A 238 14.01 -0.84 13.91
N ALA A 239 14.59 0.27 13.46
CA ALA A 239 16.02 0.42 13.29
C ALA A 239 16.82 0.36 14.62
N PRO A 240 16.31 0.88 15.77
CA PRO A 240 17.01 0.77 17.04
C PRO A 240 17.28 -0.70 17.42
N GLY A 241 18.56 -1.03 17.71
CA GLY A 241 18.98 -2.40 18.04
C GLY A 241 19.10 -3.36 16.85
N VAL A 242 18.79 -2.90 15.62
CA VAL A 242 18.92 -3.70 14.39
C VAL A 242 20.10 -3.20 13.55
N VAL A 243 20.20 -1.89 13.37
CA VAL A 243 21.31 -1.27 12.60
C VAL A 243 22.17 -0.39 13.52
N PRO A 244 23.40 -0.04 13.11
CA PRO A 244 24.29 0.83 13.90
C PRO A 244 23.64 2.15 14.28
N ALA A 245 23.94 2.64 15.50
CA ALA A 245 23.29 3.79 16.11
C ALA A 245 23.20 5.06 15.21
N PRO A 246 24.22 5.45 14.42
CA PRO A 246 24.11 6.62 13.55
C PRO A 246 23.00 6.47 12.50
N TYR A 247 22.84 5.27 11.91
CA TYR A 247 21.81 5.00 10.93
C TYR A 247 20.42 4.85 11.56
N ALA A 248 20.35 4.25 12.75
CA ALA A 248 19.10 4.15 13.49
C ALA A 248 18.54 5.56 13.84
N ALA A 249 19.39 6.45 14.35
CA ALA A 249 19.01 7.84 14.58
C ALA A 249 18.62 8.56 13.28
N GLY A 250 19.33 8.29 12.18
CA GLY A 250 19.02 8.83 10.87
C GLY A 250 17.61 8.44 10.37
N PHE A 251 17.14 7.22 10.61
CA PHE A 251 15.78 6.80 10.29
C PHE A 251 14.73 7.57 11.09
N GLY A 252 14.99 7.87 12.38
CA GLY A 252 14.12 8.71 13.20
C GLY A 252 13.97 10.13 12.64
N VAL A 253 15.09 10.75 12.24
CA VAL A 253 15.11 12.06 11.58
C VAL A 253 14.37 12.00 10.24
N LEU A 254 14.63 10.97 9.44
CA LEU A 254 13.99 10.77 8.13
C LEU A 254 12.47 10.66 8.27
N ALA A 255 11.96 9.95 9.28
CA ALA A 255 10.52 9.78 9.48
C ALA A 255 9.79 11.14 9.55
N VAL A 256 10.37 12.12 10.22
CA VAL A 256 9.76 13.44 10.39
C VAL A 256 10.05 14.35 9.18
N LEU A 257 11.32 14.50 8.79
CA LEU A 257 11.72 15.42 7.71
C LEU A 257 11.17 15.02 6.34
N TYR A 258 10.95 13.73 6.12
CA TYR A 258 10.31 13.21 4.92
C TYR A 258 8.78 13.17 5.08
N GLY A 259 8.29 12.61 6.19
CA GLY A 259 6.87 12.33 6.39
C GLY A 259 6.00 13.58 6.39
N VAL A 260 6.43 14.65 7.07
CA VAL A 260 5.65 15.92 7.15
C VAL A 260 5.42 16.53 5.76
N PRO A 261 6.44 16.82 4.94
CA PRO A 261 6.21 17.41 3.63
C PRO A 261 5.46 16.48 2.66
N VAL A 262 5.68 15.16 2.73
CA VAL A 262 4.97 14.19 1.88
C VAL A 262 3.50 14.11 2.26
N MET A 263 3.15 14.13 3.54
CA MET A 263 1.73 14.17 3.97
C MET A 263 1.09 15.51 3.64
N GLY A 264 1.82 16.62 3.68
CA GLY A 264 1.36 17.92 3.17
C GLY A 264 1.01 17.85 1.69
N PHE A 265 1.87 17.24 0.87
CA PHE A 265 1.59 17.01 -0.55
C PHE A 265 0.42 16.03 -0.77
N ALA A 266 0.28 15.00 0.08
CA ALA A 266 -0.86 14.10 0.04
C ALA A 266 -2.19 14.81 0.31
N LEU A 267 -2.24 15.79 1.23
CA LEU A 267 -3.43 16.60 1.48
C LEU A 267 -3.79 17.47 0.27
N LEU A 268 -2.80 18.10 -0.37
CA LEU A 268 -3.01 18.84 -1.61
C LEU A 268 -3.60 17.94 -2.70
N TRP A 269 -3.01 16.75 -2.89
CA TRP A 269 -3.46 15.81 -3.91
C TRP A 269 -4.84 15.22 -3.60
N LEU A 270 -5.14 14.99 -2.32
CA LEU A 270 -6.47 14.59 -1.86
C LEU A 270 -7.53 15.64 -2.23
N ALA A 271 -7.26 16.91 -1.95
CA ALA A 271 -8.16 18.00 -2.30
C ALA A 271 -8.38 18.08 -3.82
N LEU A 272 -7.30 18.00 -4.62
CA LEU A 272 -7.37 18.00 -6.07
C LEU A 272 -8.22 16.81 -6.59
N SER A 273 -7.96 15.61 -6.08
CA SER A 273 -8.69 14.40 -6.47
C SER A 273 -10.16 14.47 -6.06
N ALA A 274 -10.47 15.00 -4.88
CA ALA A 274 -11.85 15.20 -4.41
C ALA A 274 -12.63 16.17 -5.32
N VAL A 275 -12.02 17.28 -5.76
CA VAL A 275 -12.64 18.22 -6.70
C VAL A 275 -12.90 17.55 -8.05
N HIS A 276 -11.95 16.77 -8.57
CA HIS A 276 -12.14 16.01 -9.81
C HIS A 276 -13.29 15.01 -9.71
N VAL A 277 -13.39 14.28 -8.58
CA VAL A 277 -14.47 13.32 -8.33
C VAL A 277 -15.81 14.03 -8.17
N ALA A 278 -15.87 15.14 -7.43
CA ALA A 278 -17.10 15.93 -7.28
C ALA A 278 -17.60 16.45 -8.63
N ARG A 279 -16.70 16.90 -9.51
CA ARG A 279 -17.03 17.28 -10.89
C ARG A 279 -17.58 16.10 -11.67
N ALA A 280 -16.90 14.95 -11.65
CA ALA A 280 -17.31 13.75 -12.39
C ALA A 280 -18.67 13.22 -11.87
N TRP A 281 -18.91 13.29 -10.57
CA TRP A 281 -20.19 12.92 -9.96
C TRP A 281 -21.34 13.75 -10.52
N ARG A 282 -21.16 15.07 -10.60
CA ARG A 282 -22.16 15.98 -11.21
C ARG A 282 -22.41 15.70 -12.70
N GLN A 283 -21.44 15.06 -13.37
CA GLN A 283 -21.54 14.66 -14.80
C GLN A 283 -22.08 13.23 -14.98
N GLY A 284 -22.55 12.57 -13.90
CA GLY A 284 -23.17 11.26 -13.98
C GLY A 284 -22.16 10.10 -13.94
N MET A 285 -21.02 10.26 -13.24
CA MET A 285 -20.09 9.15 -13.00
C MET A 285 -20.80 7.95 -12.38
N ARG A 286 -20.65 6.78 -13.02
CA ARG A 286 -21.26 5.53 -12.55
C ARG A 286 -20.24 4.69 -11.79
N PHE A 287 -20.72 3.74 -10.97
CA PHE A 287 -19.88 2.78 -10.30
C PHE A 287 -19.11 1.91 -11.30
N THR A 288 -17.81 1.76 -11.04
CA THR A 288 -16.89 0.87 -11.76
C THR A 288 -15.87 0.29 -10.78
N MET A 289 -15.11 -0.72 -11.20
CA MET A 289 -14.04 -1.31 -10.36
C MET A 289 -12.95 -0.28 -9.95
N THR A 290 -12.87 0.87 -10.63
CA THR A 290 -11.92 1.94 -10.25
C THR A 290 -12.29 2.62 -8.93
N TRP A 291 -13.50 2.44 -8.40
CA TRP A 291 -13.90 2.97 -7.08
C TRP A 291 -13.10 2.38 -5.92
N TRP A 292 -12.49 1.21 -6.11
CA TRP A 292 -11.55 0.68 -5.12
C TRP A 292 -10.32 1.56 -4.91
N ALA A 293 -10.06 2.51 -5.82
CA ALA A 293 -9.06 3.56 -5.62
C ALA A 293 -9.37 4.52 -4.46
N PHE A 294 -10.61 4.55 -3.95
CA PHE A 294 -10.95 5.34 -2.76
C PHE A 294 -10.53 4.66 -1.45
N THR A 295 -10.34 3.35 -1.43
CA THR A 295 -10.09 2.60 -0.19
C THR A 295 -8.61 2.45 0.13
N PHE A 296 -7.86 1.74 -0.72
CA PHE A 296 -6.45 1.45 -0.47
C PHE A 296 -5.61 2.75 -0.30
N PRO A 297 -5.65 3.73 -1.21
CA PRO A 297 -4.82 4.92 -1.09
C PRO A 297 -5.14 5.77 0.14
N VAL A 298 -6.43 5.92 0.47
CA VAL A 298 -6.83 6.65 1.68
C VAL A 298 -6.42 5.89 2.93
N GLY A 299 -6.60 4.57 2.97
CA GLY A 299 -6.14 3.72 4.07
C GLY A 299 -4.63 3.84 4.32
N THR A 300 -3.83 3.94 3.25
CA THR A 300 -2.37 4.16 3.38
C THR A 300 -2.01 5.53 3.94
N CYS A 301 -2.78 6.56 3.61
CA CYS A 301 -2.60 7.88 4.22
C CYS A 301 -2.95 7.86 5.72
N VAL A 302 -3.96 7.08 6.13
CA VAL A 302 -4.30 6.90 7.55
C VAL A 302 -3.15 6.21 8.30
N THR A 303 -2.61 5.11 7.77
CA THR A 303 -1.45 4.43 8.39
C THR A 303 -0.21 5.32 8.43
N GLY A 304 0.04 6.10 7.36
CA GLY A 304 1.14 7.07 7.30
C GLY A 304 0.99 8.19 8.32
N ALA A 305 -0.22 8.76 8.44
CA ALA A 305 -0.51 9.80 9.42
C ALA A 305 -0.37 9.28 10.86
N ALA A 306 -0.85 8.06 11.13
CA ALA A 306 -0.70 7.42 12.43
C ALA A 306 0.78 7.17 12.78
N ALA A 307 1.58 6.69 11.82
CA ALA A 307 3.02 6.53 12.00
C ALA A 307 3.71 7.87 12.29
N LEU A 308 3.43 8.89 11.49
CA LEU A 308 3.99 10.23 11.66
C LEU A 308 3.61 10.85 13.02
N GLY A 309 2.35 10.67 13.44
CA GLY A 309 1.85 11.15 14.73
C GLY A 309 2.62 10.59 15.91
N ARG A 310 3.04 9.31 15.88
CA ARG A 310 3.88 8.71 16.93
C ARG A 310 5.25 9.36 17.04
N HIS A 311 5.85 9.76 15.91
CA HIS A 311 7.18 10.37 15.88
C HIS A 311 7.17 11.89 16.15
N THR A 312 6.05 12.55 15.94
CA THR A 312 5.91 14.00 16.18
C THR A 312 5.25 14.35 17.51
N GLY A 313 4.65 13.38 18.21
CA GLY A 313 3.91 13.61 19.45
C GLY A 313 2.61 14.41 19.27
N LEU A 314 2.16 14.59 18.02
CA LEU A 314 0.98 15.42 17.70
C LEU A 314 -0.36 14.68 17.79
N LEU A 315 -0.37 13.36 18.04
CA LEU A 315 -1.62 12.63 18.26
C LEU A 315 -2.09 12.82 19.70
N PRO A 316 -3.32 13.31 19.95
CA PRO A 316 -3.87 13.39 21.29
C PRO A 316 -4.05 11.97 21.86
N GLY A 317 -3.40 11.66 22.98
CA GLY A 317 -3.56 10.40 23.71
C GLY A 317 -2.28 9.63 24.07
N GLN A 318 -1.11 10.04 23.62
CA GLN A 318 0.19 9.50 24.04
C GLN A 318 1.05 10.55 24.74
N GLY A 319 0.40 11.40 25.51
CA GLY A 319 1.07 12.43 26.31
C GLY A 319 1.37 11.92 27.72
N GLU A 320 2.66 11.96 28.05
CA GLU A 320 3.34 11.92 29.34
C GLU A 320 3.12 10.71 30.26
N PRO A 321 4.21 9.97 30.60
CA PRO A 321 4.21 9.20 31.84
C PRO A 321 4.02 10.23 32.98
N GLY A 322 2.94 10.06 33.74
CA GLY A 322 2.59 10.93 34.86
C GLY A 322 3.82 11.25 35.70
N THR A 323 4.14 12.52 35.81
CA THR A 323 4.95 13.05 36.90
C THR A 323 4.15 12.80 38.16
N ASP A 324 4.32 11.60 38.73
CA ASP A 324 3.91 11.34 40.10
C ASP A 324 4.53 12.43 40.99
N GLY A 325 3.68 13.32 41.38
CA GLY A 325 3.95 14.27 42.46
C GLY A 325 4.28 13.52 43.75
N ARG A 326 5.54 13.15 43.94
CA ARG A 326 6.04 12.84 45.28
C ARG A 326 6.14 14.15 46.03
N GLY A 327 5.06 14.45 46.76
CA GLY A 327 5.10 15.41 47.85
C GLY A 327 6.24 15.06 48.79
N HIS A 328 7.10 16.03 49.02
CA HIS A 328 7.97 16.05 50.15
C HIS A 328 7.12 16.17 51.41
N PRO A 329 7.23 15.28 52.41
CA PRO A 329 6.80 15.62 53.75
C PRO A 329 7.87 16.52 54.37
N ALA A 330 7.49 17.75 54.70
CA ALA A 330 8.20 18.53 55.66
C ALA A 330 8.08 17.84 57.03
N GLY A 331 9.22 17.71 57.71
CA GLY A 331 9.37 17.26 59.08
C GLY A 331 10.83 17.40 59.45
#